data_b72654a19473f68cb08b0e10ecbfb5e4
#
_entry.id   b72654a19473f68cb08b0e10ecbfb5e4
#
_cell.length_a   1.000
_cell.length_b   1.000
_cell.length_c   1.000
_cell.angle_alpha   90.00
_cell.angle_beta   90.00
_cell.angle_gamma   90.00
#
_symmetry.space_group_name_H-M   'P 1'
#
loop_
_entity.id
_entity.type
_entity.pdbx_description
1 polymer ?
#
loop_
_entity_poly.entity_id
_entity_poly.type
_entity_poly.pdbx_seq_one_letter_code
_entity_poly.pdbx_strand_id
1 'polypeptide(L)'
;MLLPTMRAQHRPELDHATLAARIRDHGRETQLFLNSVLVSVAVANAAYVFALLLGSGISPMLWLPFILASFGFVLITFSGTSSTSLLIVSLPDWRDGVLPLLQAMAVFLMFSTLIPAHSTMPLLSDWYAVVAAHAFVGGFWIRSLAARIKETRYDPAVRDAVEGHLKSMRGSTIAAASSGSFWLAIWLTIRLWVLPEHPEFLRFQGILGLVALAISIGVLALIERQRQGFAILVSDSRTAPSGPRPPRSPA
;
A
#
# COMPACT_ATOMS: atom_id res chain seq x y z
N MET A 1 8.37 35.07 58.13
CA MET A 1 7.49 34.76 56.99
C MET A 1 8.34 33.97 56.01
N LEU A 2 8.31 32.62 56.12
CA LEU A 2 9.12 31.70 55.33
C LEU A 2 8.31 31.33 54.09
N LEU A 3 8.85 31.67 52.91
CA LEU A 3 8.27 31.28 51.58
C LEU A 3 8.35 29.77 51.46
N PRO A 4 7.26 29.11 51.02
CA PRO A 4 7.30 27.71 50.78
C PRO A 4 8.20 27.39 49.61
N THR A 5 9.20 26.55 49.86
CA THR A 5 10.08 25.97 48.82
C THR A 5 9.21 25.33 47.77
N MET A 6 9.21 25.85 46.54
CA MET A 6 8.59 25.22 45.39
C MET A 6 9.20 23.81 45.25
N ARG A 7 8.37 22.82 45.58
CA ARG A 7 8.63 21.44 45.20
C ARG A 7 8.86 21.41 43.69
N ALA A 8 10.08 21.07 43.28
CA ALA A 8 10.38 20.73 41.91
C ALA A 8 9.31 19.71 41.48
N GLN A 9 8.38 20.16 40.64
CA GLN A 9 7.45 19.25 39.97
C GLN A 9 8.30 18.24 39.21
N HIS A 10 8.31 17.02 39.73
CA HIS A 10 8.90 15.87 39.03
C HIS A 10 8.17 15.76 37.69
N ARG A 11 8.74 16.34 36.64
CA ARG A 11 8.26 16.10 35.27
C ARG A 11 8.44 14.60 35.06
N PRO A 12 7.37 13.85 34.79
CA PRO A 12 7.50 12.43 34.51
C PRO A 12 8.45 12.30 33.32
N GLU A 13 9.67 11.84 33.57
CA GLU A 13 10.57 11.40 32.50
C GLU A 13 9.88 10.26 31.78
N LEU A 14 9.44 10.51 30.55
CA LEU A 14 8.92 9.45 29.71
C LEU A 14 10.11 8.53 29.40
N ASP A 15 10.12 7.37 30.00
CA ASP A 15 11.06 6.31 29.69
C ASP A 15 11.04 6.03 28.17
N HIS A 16 12.24 5.89 27.59
CA HIS A 16 12.42 5.65 26.17
C HIS A 16 11.58 4.46 25.64
N ALA A 17 11.43 3.40 26.45
CA ALA A 17 10.61 2.24 26.12
C ALA A 17 9.12 2.60 26.04
N THR A 18 8.62 3.39 27.00
CA THR A 18 7.23 3.85 27.03
C THR A 18 6.93 4.81 25.87
N LEU A 19 7.86 5.69 25.54
CA LEU A 19 7.71 6.60 24.38
C LEU A 19 7.70 5.80 23.06
N ALA A 20 8.61 4.84 22.91
CA ALA A 20 8.66 3.97 21.73
C ALA A 20 7.37 3.13 21.58
N ALA A 21 6.81 2.62 22.68
CA ALA A 21 5.53 1.91 22.68
C ALA A 21 4.39 2.82 22.22
N ARG A 22 4.28 4.03 22.79
CA ARG A 22 3.25 5.01 22.42
C ARG A 22 3.33 5.44 20.95
N ILE A 23 4.55 5.67 20.42
CA ILE A 23 4.75 6.02 19.00
C ILE A 23 4.27 4.86 18.11
N ARG A 24 4.60 3.63 18.48
CA ARG A 24 4.19 2.42 17.74
C ARG A 24 2.67 2.25 17.74
N ASP A 25 2.03 2.40 18.88
CA ASP A 25 0.59 2.23 19.05
C ASP A 25 -0.16 3.33 18.27
N HIS A 26 0.27 4.58 18.41
CA HIS A 26 -0.32 5.69 17.66
C HIS A 26 -0.11 5.55 16.13
N GLY A 27 1.07 5.13 15.70
CA GLY A 27 1.35 4.84 14.30
C GLY A 27 0.44 3.73 13.75
N ARG A 28 0.23 2.67 14.53
CA ARG A 28 -0.67 1.56 14.20
C ARG A 28 -2.13 2.01 14.09
N GLU A 29 -2.62 2.77 15.05
CA GLU A 29 -4.00 3.28 15.05
C GLU A 29 -4.25 4.20 13.85
N THR A 30 -3.33 5.12 13.59
CA THR A 30 -3.40 6.01 12.42
C THR A 30 -3.42 5.22 11.12
N GLN A 31 -2.58 4.20 11.00
CA GLN A 31 -2.53 3.34 9.82
C GLN A 31 -3.83 2.54 9.64
N LEU A 32 -4.38 1.97 10.70
CA LEU A 32 -5.66 1.25 10.65
C LEU A 32 -6.81 2.19 10.28
N PHE A 33 -6.82 3.41 10.80
CA PHE A 33 -7.80 4.42 10.44
C PHE A 33 -7.71 4.79 8.96
N LEU A 34 -6.51 5.12 8.46
CA LEU A 34 -6.30 5.46 7.04
C LEU A 34 -6.68 4.30 6.11
N ASN A 35 -6.35 3.08 6.48
CA ASN A 35 -6.72 1.89 5.72
C ASN A 35 -8.25 1.68 5.71
N SER A 36 -8.93 1.92 6.82
CA SER A 36 -10.39 1.82 6.91
C SER A 36 -11.07 2.87 6.04
N VAL A 37 -10.57 4.10 6.04
CA VAL A 37 -11.06 5.18 5.16
C VAL A 37 -10.84 4.81 3.69
N LEU A 38 -9.65 4.34 3.32
CA LEU A 38 -9.33 3.92 1.96
C LEU A 38 -10.31 2.85 1.45
N VAL A 39 -10.50 1.80 2.25
CA VAL A 39 -11.42 0.69 1.89
C VAL A 39 -12.86 1.19 1.81
N SER A 40 -13.30 2.01 2.75
CA SER A 40 -14.67 2.56 2.76
C SER A 40 -14.94 3.42 1.53
N VAL A 41 -14.01 4.30 1.16
CA VAL A 41 -14.12 5.12 -0.06
C VAL A 41 -14.13 4.24 -1.31
N ALA A 42 -13.27 3.23 -1.38
CA ALA A 42 -13.22 2.31 -2.50
C ALA A 42 -14.53 1.53 -2.67
N VAL A 43 -15.08 0.99 -1.57
CA VAL A 43 -16.33 0.22 -1.59
C VAL A 43 -17.51 1.12 -1.97
N ALA A 44 -17.62 2.31 -1.38
CA ALA A 44 -18.70 3.25 -1.69
C ALA A 44 -18.67 3.69 -3.17
N ASN A 45 -17.49 4.04 -3.68
CA ASN A 45 -17.33 4.46 -5.06
C ASN A 45 -17.58 3.30 -6.05
N ALA A 46 -17.09 2.11 -5.73
CA ALA A 46 -17.35 0.92 -6.53
C ALA A 46 -18.83 0.57 -6.60
N ALA A 47 -19.54 0.61 -5.48
CA ALA A 47 -20.98 0.36 -5.44
C ALA A 47 -21.76 1.37 -6.29
N TYR A 48 -21.38 2.64 -6.20
CA TYR A 48 -21.98 3.70 -7.04
C TYR A 48 -21.74 3.46 -8.54
N VAL A 49 -20.47 3.22 -8.92
CA VAL A 49 -20.09 2.96 -10.31
C VAL A 49 -20.76 1.69 -10.84
N PHE A 50 -20.81 0.63 -10.02
CA PHE A 50 -21.48 -0.63 -10.37
C PHE A 50 -22.97 -0.39 -10.67
N ALA A 51 -23.67 0.37 -9.82
CA ALA A 51 -25.08 0.68 -10.04
C ALA A 51 -25.31 1.48 -11.36
N LEU A 52 -24.44 2.47 -11.65
CA LEU A 52 -24.50 3.23 -12.90
C LEU A 52 -24.26 2.35 -14.13
N LEU A 53 -23.29 1.44 -14.07
CA LEU A 53 -22.94 0.57 -15.18
C LEU A 53 -24.01 -0.49 -15.43
N LEU A 54 -24.65 -0.99 -14.40
CA LEU A 54 -25.80 -1.89 -14.53
C LEU A 54 -26.98 -1.19 -15.26
N GLY A 55 -27.21 0.09 -14.99
CA GLY A 55 -28.26 0.87 -15.66
C GLY A 55 -27.91 1.33 -17.08
N SER A 56 -26.63 1.25 -17.47
CA SER A 56 -26.15 1.81 -18.76
C SER A 56 -26.42 0.94 -19.98
N GLY A 57 -26.81 -0.35 -19.79
CA GLY A 57 -26.96 -1.32 -20.89
C GLY A 57 -25.63 -1.79 -21.51
N ILE A 58 -24.48 -1.37 -20.99
CA ILE A 58 -23.16 -1.81 -21.44
C ILE A 58 -22.91 -3.24 -20.95
N SER A 59 -22.37 -4.11 -21.81
CA SER A 59 -22.07 -5.50 -21.44
C SER A 59 -21.16 -5.58 -20.22
N PRO A 60 -21.50 -6.35 -19.18
CA PRO A 60 -20.66 -6.55 -17.98
C PRO A 60 -19.24 -7.04 -18.29
N MET A 61 -19.06 -7.80 -19.36
CA MET A 61 -17.72 -8.28 -19.76
C MET A 61 -16.75 -7.16 -20.09
N LEU A 62 -17.23 -5.97 -20.45
CA LEU A 62 -16.37 -4.83 -20.79
C LEU A 62 -15.87 -4.04 -19.58
N TRP A 63 -16.59 -4.03 -18.47
CA TRP A 63 -16.29 -3.18 -17.33
C TRP A 63 -16.06 -3.94 -16.00
N LEU A 64 -16.69 -5.10 -15.82
CA LEU A 64 -16.56 -5.87 -14.58
C LEU A 64 -15.10 -6.25 -14.25
N PRO A 65 -14.26 -6.69 -15.22
CA PRO A 65 -12.85 -6.97 -14.94
C PRO A 65 -12.10 -5.76 -14.40
N PHE A 66 -12.41 -4.55 -14.86
CA PHE A 66 -11.78 -3.31 -14.38
C PHE A 66 -12.18 -2.96 -12.94
N ILE A 67 -13.46 -3.14 -12.59
CA ILE A 67 -13.92 -2.98 -11.20
C ILE A 67 -13.20 -3.96 -10.29
N LEU A 68 -13.15 -5.25 -10.67
CA LEU A 68 -12.49 -6.27 -9.89
C LEU A 68 -10.97 -6.04 -9.78
N ALA A 69 -10.32 -5.60 -10.87
CA ALA A 69 -8.91 -5.22 -10.84
C ALA A 69 -8.67 -4.01 -9.93
N SER A 70 -9.54 -3.00 -9.96
CA SER A 70 -9.46 -1.84 -9.06
C SER A 70 -9.55 -2.26 -7.61
N PHE A 71 -10.45 -3.16 -7.24
CA PHE A 71 -10.48 -3.76 -5.91
C PHE A 71 -9.19 -4.51 -5.58
N GLY A 72 -8.64 -5.26 -6.52
CA GLY A 72 -7.36 -5.94 -6.36
C GLY A 72 -6.25 -4.95 -6.00
N PHE A 73 -6.17 -3.80 -6.67
CA PHE A 73 -5.19 -2.76 -6.36
C PHE A 73 -5.41 -2.12 -4.99
N VAL A 74 -6.67 -1.93 -4.56
CA VAL A 74 -6.97 -1.50 -3.17
C VAL A 74 -6.44 -2.50 -2.16
N LEU A 75 -6.69 -3.79 -2.37
CA LEU A 75 -6.22 -4.85 -1.47
C LEU A 75 -4.69 -4.97 -1.46
N ILE A 76 -4.02 -4.76 -2.60
CA ILE A 76 -2.56 -4.69 -2.68
C ILE A 76 -2.02 -3.58 -1.79
N THR A 77 -2.59 -2.38 -1.88
CA THR A 77 -2.20 -1.24 -1.05
C THR A 77 -2.42 -1.53 0.43
N PHE A 78 -3.59 -2.04 0.80
CA PHE A 78 -3.94 -2.40 2.16
C PHE A 78 -2.99 -3.45 2.76
N SER A 79 -2.78 -4.56 2.04
CA SER A 79 -1.93 -5.67 2.51
C SER A 79 -0.46 -5.26 2.61
N GLY A 80 0.05 -4.49 1.64
CA GLY A 80 1.44 -4.04 1.61
C GLY A 80 1.76 -3.08 2.76
N THR A 81 0.85 -2.18 3.10
CA THR A 81 1.06 -1.20 4.17
C THR A 81 0.89 -1.78 5.56
N SER A 82 -0.05 -2.71 5.74
CA SER A 82 -0.36 -3.31 7.05
C SER A 82 0.83 -4.08 7.64
N SER A 83 1.56 -4.84 6.82
CA SER A 83 2.72 -5.62 7.27
C SER A 83 3.94 -4.75 7.54
N THR A 84 4.13 -3.69 6.77
CA THR A 84 5.31 -2.83 6.84
C THR A 84 5.25 -1.87 8.02
N SER A 85 4.05 -1.39 8.39
CA SER A 85 3.85 -0.47 9.52
C SER A 85 4.30 -1.05 10.86
N LEU A 86 4.30 -2.37 11.01
CA LEU A 86 4.78 -3.05 12.23
C LEU A 86 6.28 -2.87 12.49
N LEU A 87 7.06 -2.59 11.45
CA LEU A 87 8.53 -2.45 11.54
C LEU A 87 8.97 -1.00 11.72
N ILE A 88 8.07 -0.03 11.59
CA ILE A 88 8.41 1.39 11.66
C ILE A 88 8.26 1.86 13.10
N VAL A 89 9.39 2.26 13.69
CA VAL A 89 9.47 2.80 15.05
C VAL A 89 9.71 4.32 15.04
N SER A 90 10.04 4.89 13.88
CA SER A 90 10.33 6.32 13.74
C SER A 90 9.06 7.18 13.79
N LEU A 91 9.24 8.46 14.17
CA LEU A 91 8.16 9.45 14.13
C LEU A 91 7.53 9.55 12.73
N PRO A 92 6.22 9.81 12.64
CA PRO A 92 5.56 10.05 11.37
C PRO A 92 6.22 11.20 10.60
N ASP A 93 6.43 11.01 9.31
CA ASP A 93 6.91 12.05 8.39
C ASP A 93 5.70 12.55 7.56
N TRP A 94 5.83 13.73 6.92
CA TRP A 94 4.82 14.27 6.01
C TRP A 94 4.40 13.25 4.92
N ARG A 95 5.31 12.37 4.54
CA ARG A 95 5.06 11.28 3.58
C ARG A 95 4.01 10.28 4.07
N ASP A 96 3.91 10.08 5.38
CA ASP A 96 2.94 9.18 5.99
C ASP A 96 1.50 9.70 5.88
N GLY A 97 1.33 11.00 5.67
CA GLY A 97 0.03 11.61 5.40
C GLY A 97 -0.25 11.77 3.90
N VAL A 98 0.71 12.31 3.15
CA VAL A 98 0.50 12.67 1.74
C VAL A 98 0.44 11.44 0.83
N LEU A 99 1.30 10.43 1.02
CA LEU A 99 1.32 9.27 0.14
C LEU A 99 0.06 8.40 0.27
N PRO A 100 -0.46 8.08 1.47
CA PRO A 100 -1.77 7.44 1.61
C PRO A 100 -2.91 8.24 0.99
N LEU A 101 -2.89 9.57 1.12
CA LEU A 101 -3.90 10.43 0.49
C LEU A 101 -3.84 10.33 -1.03
N LEU A 102 -2.66 10.40 -1.63
CA LEU A 102 -2.48 10.21 -3.08
C LEU A 102 -2.93 8.81 -3.54
N GLN A 103 -2.69 7.78 -2.73
CA GLN A 103 -3.20 6.43 -3.01
C GLN A 103 -4.73 6.39 -2.96
N ALA A 104 -5.34 7.00 -1.95
CA ALA A 104 -6.80 7.09 -1.84
C ALA A 104 -7.41 7.85 -3.03
N MET A 105 -6.80 8.96 -3.45
CA MET A 105 -7.22 9.69 -4.65
C MET A 105 -7.10 8.83 -5.92
N ALA A 106 -6.01 8.11 -6.09
CA ALA A 106 -5.83 7.23 -7.24
C ALA A 106 -6.89 6.12 -7.26
N VAL A 107 -7.18 5.50 -6.10
CA VAL A 107 -8.26 4.51 -5.97
C VAL A 107 -9.62 5.10 -6.33
N PHE A 108 -9.93 6.29 -5.81
CA PHE A 108 -11.18 6.98 -6.16
C PHE A 108 -11.27 7.22 -7.67
N LEU A 109 -10.20 7.71 -8.28
CA LEU A 109 -10.13 7.98 -9.72
C LEU A 109 -10.22 6.69 -10.56
N MET A 110 -9.64 5.56 -10.11
CA MET A 110 -9.80 4.28 -10.81
C MET A 110 -11.27 3.91 -11.02
N PHE A 111 -12.11 4.05 -10.00
CA PHE A 111 -13.54 3.80 -10.14
C PHE A 111 -14.24 4.89 -10.92
N SER A 112 -13.89 6.15 -10.71
CA SER A 112 -14.51 7.29 -11.39
C SER A 112 -14.28 7.28 -12.90
N THR A 113 -13.13 6.81 -13.36
CA THR A 113 -12.84 6.67 -14.81
C THR A 113 -13.65 5.56 -15.49
N LEU A 114 -14.34 4.71 -14.74
CA LEU A 114 -15.25 3.70 -15.27
C LEU A 114 -16.68 4.22 -15.45
N ILE A 115 -17.00 5.41 -14.97
CA ILE A 115 -18.33 6.01 -15.12
C ILE A 115 -18.56 6.37 -16.59
N PRO A 116 -19.64 5.89 -17.25
CA PRO A 116 -19.95 6.29 -18.61
C PRO A 116 -20.34 7.77 -18.64
N ALA A 117 -19.43 8.64 -19.04
CA ALA A 117 -19.82 9.97 -19.45
C ALA A 117 -20.24 9.88 -20.93
N HIS A 118 -21.19 10.64 -21.37
CA HIS A 118 -21.86 10.76 -22.68
C HIS A 118 -21.30 10.03 -23.94
N SER A 119 -20.09 9.47 -23.89
CA SER A 119 -19.52 8.52 -24.87
C SER A 119 -18.61 7.52 -24.15
N THR A 120 -18.97 6.30 -24.22
CA THR A 120 -18.53 5.19 -23.38
C THR A 120 -17.07 4.74 -23.53
N MET A 121 -16.39 5.10 -24.61
CA MET A 121 -15.11 4.48 -24.97
C MET A 121 -13.84 5.24 -24.55
N PRO A 122 -13.75 6.58 -24.56
CA PRO A 122 -12.52 7.29 -24.19
C PRO A 122 -12.16 7.20 -22.71
N LEU A 123 -13.14 7.00 -21.83
CA LEU A 123 -12.95 7.02 -20.38
C LEU A 123 -12.18 5.81 -19.85
N LEU A 124 -12.40 4.63 -20.43
CA LEU A 124 -11.65 3.44 -20.03
C LEU A 124 -10.15 3.57 -20.28
N SER A 125 -9.74 4.38 -21.27
CA SER A 125 -8.31 4.64 -21.51
C SER A 125 -7.67 5.35 -20.33
N ASP A 126 -8.36 6.27 -19.67
CA ASP A 126 -7.82 7.05 -18.55
C ASP A 126 -7.64 6.19 -17.29
N TRP A 127 -8.37 5.08 -17.17
CA TRP A 127 -8.16 4.09 -16.12
C TRP A 127 -6.72 3.58 -16.09
N TYR A 128 -6.10 3.33 -17.24
CA TYR A 128 -4.69 2.88 -17.33
C TYR A 128 -3.72 3.93 -16.81
N ALA A 129 -3.97 5.22 -17.08
CA ALA A 129 -3.15 6.31 -16.55
C ALA A 129 -3.23 6.38 -15.01
N VAL A 130 -4.43 6.20 -14.47
CA VAL A 130 -4.65 6.23 -13.02
C VAL A 130 -4.00 5.01 -12.34
N VAL A 131 -4.10 3.81 -12.93
CA VAL A 131 -3.39 2.62 -12.43
C VAL A 131 -1.88 2.81 -12.49
N ALA A 132 -1.36 3.42 -13.54
CA ALA A 132 0.07 3.74 -13.64
C ALA A 132 0.50 4.70 -12.52
N ALA A 133 -0.26 5.78 -12.28
CA ALA A 133 0.00 6.73 -11.21
C ALA A 133 -0.06 6.05 -9.82
N HIS A 134 -1.06 5.21 -9.59
CA HIS A 134 -1.20 4.42 -8.36
C HIS A 134 0.02 3.54 -8.12
N ALA A 135 0.51 2.84 -9.14
CA ALA A 135 1.67 1.97 -9.04
C ALA A 135 2.96 2.77 -8.73
N PHE A 136 3.17 3.92 -9.37
CA PHE A 136 4.33 4.78 -9.09
C PHE A 136 4.30 5.35 -7.67
N VAL A 137 3.16 5.87 -7.22
CA VAL A 137 2.98 6.37 -5.84
C VAL A 137 3.21 5.25 -4.85
N GLY A 138 2.66 4.06 -5.08
CA GLY A 138 2.88 2.88 -4.25
C GLY A 138 4.36 2.47 -4.18
N GLY A 139 5.04 2.43 -5.33
CA GLY A 139 6.47 2.13 -5.40
C GLY A 139 7.33 3.15 -4.64
N PHE A 140 7.01 4.44 -4.76
CA PHE A 140 7.69 5.50 -4.02
C PHE A 140 7.44 5.36 -2.50
N TRP A 141 6.22 5.05 -2.10
CA TRP A 141 5.89 4.82 -0.70
C TRP A 141 6.65 3.63 -0.12
N ILE A 142 6.64 2.46 -0.77
CA ILE A 142 7.40 1.28 -0.35
C ILE A 142 8.89 1.61 -0.20
N ARG A 143 9.46 2.38 -1.13
CA ARG A 143 10.86 2.81 -1.06
C ARG A 143 11.13 3.71 0.15
N SER A 144 10.22 4.64 0.44
CA SER A 144 10.32 5.54 1.60
C SER A 144 10.28 4.75 2.91
N LEU A 145 9.34 3.79 3.03
CA LEU A 145 9.23 2.91 4.19
C LEU A 145 10.49 2.05 4.37
N ALA A 146 11.01 1.47 3.28
CA ALA A 146 12.23 0.67 3.32
C ALA A 146 13.46 1.47 3.77
N ALA A 147 13.56 2.76 3.40
CA ALA A 147 14.62 3.64 3.88
C ALA A 147 14.56 3.82 5.40
N ARG A 148 13.36 4.07 5.95
CA ARG A 148 13.15 4.25 7.39
C ARG A 148 13.42 2.96 8.19
N ILE A 149 13.03 1.80 7.66
CA ILE A 149 13.34 0.51 8.29
C ILE A 149 14.86 0.31 8.38
N LYS A 150 15.62 0.68 7.35
CA LYS A 150 17.09 0.58 7.35
C LYS A 150 17.77 1.44 8.41
N GLU A 151 17.19 2.59 8.74
CA GLU A 151 17.71 3.51 9.76
C GLU A 151 17.47 3.00 11.19
N THR A 152 16.55 2.06 11.36
CA THR A 152 16.20 1.50 12.66
C THR A 152 17.20 0.40 13.05
N ARG A 153 17.64 0.42 14.31
CA ARG A 153 18.46 -0.67 14.87
C ARG A 153 17.56 -1.78 15.38
N TYR A 154 17.83 -3.00 14.92
CA TYR A 154 17.10 -4.21 15.32
C TYR A 154 17.99 -5.13 16.14
N ASP A 155 17.35 -5.89 17.03
CA ASP A 155 18.00 -6.98 17.76
C ASP A 155 18.59 -7.99 16.75
N PRO A 156 19.81 -8.52 17.02
CA PRO A 156 20.42 -9.55 16.18
C PRO A 156 19.49 -10.73 15.86
N ALA A 157 18.64 -11.14 16.81
CA ALA A 157 17.72 -12.26 16.65
C ALA A 157 16.66 -12.05 15.53
N VAL A 158 16.31 -10.80 15.21
CA VAL A 158 15.31 -10.48 14.17
C VAL A 158 15.93 -9.86 12.92
N ARG A 159 17.24 -9.61 12.92
CA ARG A 159 17.93 -8.90 11.83
C ARG A 159 17.76 -9.59 10.49
N ASP A 160 17.95 -10.90 10.44
CA ASP A 160 17.86 -11.68 9.19
C ASP A 160 16.45 -11.64 8.60
N ALA A 161 15.42 -11.68 9.46
CA ALA A 161 14.03 -11.54 9.04
C ALA A 161 13.75 -10.14 8.46
N VAL A 162 14.29 -9.08 9.09
CA VAL A 162 14.16 -7.71 8.61
C VAL A 162 14.91 -7.51 7.29
N GLU A 163 16.11 -8.05 7.15
CA GLU A 163 16.87 -7.99 5.89
C GLU A 163 16.16 -8.73 4.75
N GLY A 164 15.57 -9.90 5.03
CA GLY A 164 14.73 -10.63 4.09
C GLY A 164 13.51 -9.80 3.66
N HIS A 165 12.87 -9.13 4.60
CA HIS A 165 11.73 -8.24 4.32
C HIS A 165 12.15 -7.03 3.47
N LEU A 166 13.28 -6.39 3.78
CA LEU A 166 13.82 -5.27 2.98
C LEU A 166 14.15 -5.69 1.55
N LYS A 167 14.69 -6.90 1.35
CA LYS A 167 14.93 -7.46 0.02
C LYS A 167 13.62 -7.63 -0.75
N SER A 168 12.58 -8.14 -0.08
CA SER A 168 11.23 -8.24 -0.64
C SER A 168 10.64 -6.88 -1.02
N MET A 169 10.75 -5.86 -0.15
CA MET A 169 10.31 -4.50 -0.43
C MET A 169 11.00 -3.89 -1.66
N ARG A 170 12.30 -4.16 -1.83
CA ARG A 170 13.02 -3.74 -3.04
C ARG A 170 12.44 -4.38 -4.30
N GLY A 171 12.14 -5.68 -4.24
CA GLY A 171 11.45 -6.39 -5.33
C GLY A 171 10.08 -5.77 -5.63
N SER A 172 9.29 -5.48 -4.61
CA SER A 172 7.98 -4.83 -4.75
C SER A 172 8.07 -3.42 -5.34
N THR A 173 9.11 -2.65 -5.00
CA THR A 173 9.36 -1.32 -5.60
C THR A 173 9.64 -1.44 -7.10
N ILE A 174 10.47 -2.40 -7.51
CA ILE A 174 10.77 -2.64 -8.92
C ILE A 174 9.51 -3.11 -9.65
N ALA A 175 8.75 -4.04 -9.09
CA ALA A 175 7.50 -4.53 -9.65
C ALA A 175 6.47 -3.41 -9.84
N ALA A 176 6.33 -2.52 -8.85
CA ALA A 176 5.45 -1.35 -8.93
C ALA A 176 5.89 -0.39 -10.06
N ALA A 177 7.19 -0.08 -10.15
CA ALA A 177 7.70 0.77 -11.22
C ALA A 177 7.50 0.15 -12.60
N SER A 178 7.77 -1.15 -12.76
CA SER A 178 7.56 -1.87 -14.01
C SER A 178 6.08 -1.92 -14.40
N SER A 179 5.19 -2.20 -13.44
CA SER A 179 3.74 -2.17 -13.65
C SER A 179 3.26 -0.77 -14.04
N GLY A 180 3.72 0.26 -13.33
CA GLY A 180 3.39 1.65 -13.66
C GLY A 180 3.82 2.02 -15.09
N SER A 181 5.04 1.66 -15.49
CA SER A 181 5.55 1.90 -16.85
C SER A 181 4.75 1.14 -17.90
N PHE A 182 4.37 -0.10 -17.64
CA PHE A 182 3.55 -0.91 -18.52
C PHE A 182 2.17 -0.28 -18.77
N TRP A 183 1.46 0.11 -17.71
CA TRP A 183 0.15 0.73 -17.83
C TRP A 183 0.22 2.12 -18.47
N LEU A 184 1.27 2.89 -18.19
CA LEU A 184 1.51 4.16 -18.83
C LEU A 184 1.74 4.00 -20.33
N ALA A 185 2.51 2.99 -20.74
CA ALA A 185 2.73 2.69 -22.15
C ALA A 185 1.44 2.30 -22.86
N ILE A 186 0.58 1.47 -22.24
CA ILE A 186 -0.74 1.13 -22.78
C ILE A 186 -1.58 2.40 -22.95
N TRP A 187 -1.66 3.25 -21.91
CA TRP A 187 -2.41 4.50 -22.00
C TRP A 187 -1.92 5.40 -23.14
N LEU A 188 -0.59 5.61 -23.25
CA LEU A 188 -0.01 6.42 -24.31
C LEU A 188 -0.31 5.85 -25.71
N THR A 189 -0.18 4.53 -25.87
CA THR A 189 -0.50 3.86 -27.14
C THR A 189 -1.97 4.08 -27.53
N ILE A 190 -2.88 3.88 -26.58
CA ILE A 190 -4.31 4.06 -26.84
C ILE A 190 -4.61 5.54 -27.19
N ARG A 191 -4.05 6.47 -26.42
CA ARG A 191 -4.35 7.91 -26.59
C ARG A 191 -3.76 8.49 -27.85
N LEU A 192 -2.54 8.10 -28.23
CA LEU A 192 -1.80 8.71 -29.34
C LEU A 192 -2.11 8.04 -30.68
N TRP A 193 -2.35 6.73 -30.69
CA TRP A 193 -2.45 5.98 -31.95
C TRP A 193 -3.81 5.32 -32.15
N VAL A 194 -4.34 4.67 -31.10
CA VAL A 194 -5.54 3.83 -31.27
C VAL A 194 -6.83 4.65 -31.32
N LEU A 195 -7.02 5.59 -30.40
CA LEU A 195 -8.24 6.36 -30.32
C LEU A 195 -8.52 7.23 -31.55
N PRO A 196 -7.50 7.92 -32.15
CA PRO A 196 -7.71 8.71 -33.36
C PRO A 196 -7.97 7.89 -34.62
N GLU A 197 -7.30 6.76 -34.76
CA GLU A 197 -7.22 6.02 -36.01
C GLU A 197 -8.05 4.72 -36.03
N HIS A 198 -8.16 4.04 -34.89
CA HIS A 198 -8.76 2.70 -34.78
C HIS A 198 -9.67 2.57 -33.57
N PRO A 199 -10.83 3.24 -33.52
CA PRO A 199 -11.74 3.18 -32.37
C PRO A 199 -12.27 1.77 -32.11
N GLU A 200 -12.30 0.88 -33.10
CA GLU A 200 -12.70 -0.53 -32.94
C GLU A 200 -11.77 -1.34 -32.04
N PHE A 201 -10.49 -0.91 -31.87
CA PHE A 201 -9.55 -1.55 -30.95
C PHE A 201 -10.04 -1.51 -29.49
N LEU A 202 -10.86 -0.55 -29.16
CA LEU A 202 -11.47 -0.43 -27.82
C LEU A 202 -12.36 -1.64 -27.47
N ARG A 203 -12.78 -2.45 -28.47
CA ARG A 203 -13.48 -3.73 -28.23
C ARG A 203 -12.60 -4.74 -27.48
N PHE A 204 -11.27 -4.63 -27.57
CA PHE A 204 -10.32 -5.48 -26.85
C PHE A 204 -10.11 -5.04 -25.40
N GLN A 205 -10.73 -3.96 -24.94
CA GLN A 205 -10.59 -3.49 -23.56
C GLN A 205 -10.98 -4.55 -22.53
N GLY A 206 -11.99 -5.36 -22.80
CA GLY A 206 -12.35 -6.47 -21.91
C GLY A 206 -11.19 -7.44 -21.65
N ILE A 207 -10.38 -7.72 -22.67
CA ILE A 207 -9.18 -8.57 -22.54
C ILE A 207 -8.15 -7.86 -21.67
N LEU A 208 -7.91 -6.56 -21.89
CA LEU A 208 -6.99 -5.78 -21.06
C LEU A 208 -7.44 -5.70 -19.59
N GLY A 209 -8.75 -5.61 -19.36
CA GLY A 209 -9.32 -5.69 -18.02
C GLY A 209 -9.05 -7.05 -17.35
N LEU A 210 -9.18 -8.15 -18.07
CA LEU A 210 -8.84 -9.49 -17.56
C LEU A 210 -7.35 -9.63 -17.26
N VAL A 211 -6.48 -9.05 -18.09
CA VAL A 211 -5.04 -9.01 -17.83
C VAL A 211 -4.75 -8.21 -16.55
N ALA A 212 -5.39 -7.06 -16.37
CA ALA A 212 -5.25 -6.26 -15.16
C ALA A 212 -5.70 -7.01 -13.91
N LEU A 213 -6.83 -7.71 -14.00
CA LEU A 213 -7.33 -8.56 -12.92
C LEU A 213 -6.36 -9.70 -12.59
N ALA A 214 -5.84 -10.39 -13.60
CA ALA A 214 -4.86 -11.46 -13.40
C ALA A 214 -3.58 -10.95 -12.73
N ILE A 215 -3.07 -9.77 -13.14
CA ILE A 215 -1.91 -9.11 -12.52
C ILE A 215 -2.23 -8.79 -11.05
N SER A 216 -3.38 -8.21 -10.75
CA SER A 216 -3.74 -7.83 -9.38
C SER A 216 -3.84 -9.04 -8.46
N ILE A 217 -4.44 -10.13 -8.92
CA ILE A 217 -4.52 -11.40 -8.17
C ILE A 217 -3.12 -12.00 -7.95
N GLY A 218 -2.27 -12.01 -8.97
CA GLY A 218 -0.90 -12.52 -8.88
C GLY A 218 -0.06 -11.74 -7.87
N VAL A 219 -0.15 -10.41 -7.87
CA VAL A 219 0.54 -9.54 -6.91
C VAL A 219 0.02 -9.76 -5.49
N LEU A 220 -1.30 -9.88 -5.29
CA LEU A 220 -1.90 -10.18 -3.99
C LEU A 220 -1.40 -11.52 -3.43
N ALA A 221 -1.39 -12.56 -4.25
CA ALA A 221 -0.88 -13.88 -3.85
C ALA A 221 0.61 -13.81 -3.45
N LEU A 222 1.41 -13.02 -4.16
CA LEU A 222 2.82 -12.81 -3.84
C LEU A 222 3.00 -12.10 -2.50
N ILE A 223 2.24 -11.01 -2.25
CA ILE A 223 2.29 -10.25 -1.01
C ILE A 223 1.88 -11.13 0.18
N GLU A 224 0.82 -11.92 0.04
CA GLU A 224 0.36 -12.81 1.10
C GLU A 224 1.39 -13.88 1.42
N ARG A 225 2.01 -14.49 0.40
CA ARG A 225 3.12 -15.43 0.60
C ARG A 225 4.31 -14.81 1.33
N GLN A 226 4.66 -13.57 1.00
CA GLN A 226 5.74 -12.85 1.67
C GLN A 226 5.39 -12.55 3.12
N ARG A 227 4.14 -12.16 3.41
CA ARG A 227 3.64 -11.91 4.75
C ARG A 227 3.70 -13.15 5.64
N GLN A 228 3.28 -14.30 5.10
CA GLN A 228 3.34 -15.58 5.81
C GLN A 228 4.80 -16.00 6.10
N GLY A 229 5.69 -15.86 5.11
CA GLY A 229 7.12 -16.13 5.30
C GLY A 229 7.75 -15.27 6.39
N PHE A 230 7.42 -13.98 6.44
CA PHE A 230 7.89 -13.07 7.49
C PHE A 230 7.33 -13.43 8.87
N ALA A 231 6.06 -13.78 8.98
CA ALA A 231 5.44 -14.19 10.25
C ALA A 231 6.08 -15.46 10.82
N ILE A 232 6.40 -16.43 9.98
CA ILE A 232 7.11 -17.67 10.38
C ILE A 232 8.50 -17.33 10.93
N LEU A 233 9.30 -16.53 10.21
CA LEU A 233 10.64 -16.15 10.65
C LEU A 233 10.64 -15.43 12.01
N VAL A 234 9.65 -14.57 12.25
CA VAL A 234 9.51 -13.87 13.55
C VAL A 234 9.06 -14.83 14.65
N SER A 235 8.22 -15.84 14.36
CA SER A 235 7.81 -16.84 15.35
C SER A 235 8.98 -17.76 15.75
N ASP A 236 9.77 -18.22 14.79
CA ASP A 236 10.90 -19.10 15.02
C ASP A 236 12.01 -18.42 15.84
N SER A 237 12.21 -17.11 15.64
CA SER A 237 13.18 -16.34 16.42
C SER A 237 12.82 -16.23 17.91
N ARG A 238 11.52 -16.38 18.27
CA ARG A 238 11.06 -16.38 19.68
C ARG A 238 11.24 -17.76 20.35
N THR A 239 11.25 -18.81 19.58
CA THR A 239 11.39 -20.19 20.08
C THR A 239 12.83 -20.65 20.17
N ALA A 240 13.78 -19.92 19.59
CA ALA A 240 15.20 -20.20 19.75
C ALA A 240 15.56 -20.11 21.26
N PRO A 241 16.05 -21.20 21.90
CA PRO A 241 16.42 -21.18 23.31
C PRO A 241 17.47 -20.09 23.49
N SER A 242 17.18 -19.14 24.40
CA SER A 242 18.17 -18.15 24.82
C SER A 242 19.38 -18.90 25.31
N GLY A 243 20.43 -19.01 24.50
CA GLY A 243 21.68 -19.66 24.88
C GLY A 243 22.17 -19.14 26.23
N PRO A 244 22.91 -19.93 26.99
CA PRO A 244 23.37 -19.55 28.32
C PRO A 244 24.09 -18.19 28.21
N ARG A 245 23.59 -17.21 28.97
CA ARG A 245 24.23 -15.88 29.05
C ARG A 245 25.68 -16.11 29.50
N PRO A 246 26.68 -15.59 28.79
CA PRO A 246 28.04 -15.65 29.24
C PRO A 246 28.14 -15.10 30.68
N PRO A 247 28.90 -15.72 31.60
CA PRO A 247 29.04 -15.26 32.96
C PRO A 247 29.53 -13.82 32.93
N ARG A 248 28.83 -12.94 33.67
CA ARG A 248 29.27 -11.57 33.87
C ARG A 248 30.64 -11.62 34.53
N SER A 249 31.68 -11.08 33.91
CA SER A 249 32.97 -10.88 34.54
C SER A 249 32.77 -10.08 35.82
N PRO A 250 33.26 -10.54 36.97
CA PRO A 250 33.27 -9.71 38.16
C PRO A 250 34.17 -8.52 37.92
N ALA A 251 33.67 -7.32 38.25
CA ALA A 251 34.42 -6.07 38.26
C ALA A 251 35.36 -6.02 39.46
#